data_3320a932fd0d888872b72982c7d63164
#
_entry.id   3320a932fd0d888872b72982c7d63164
#
_cell.length_a   1.000
_cell.length_b   1.000
_cell.length_c   1.000
_cell.angle_alpha   90.00
_cell.angle_beta   90.00
_cell.angle_gamma   90.00
#
_symmetry.space_group_name_H-M   'P 1'
#
loop_
_entity.id
_entity.type
_entity.pdbx_description
1 polymer ?
#
loop_
_entity_poly.entity_id
_entity_poly.type
_entity_poly.pdbx_seq_one_letter_code
_entity_poly.pdbx_strand_id
1 'polypeptide(L)'
;NALGVDIIQNCEVLGIDVRDGRAVAVETSRGRIEAGRIGLAVAGNTSRLAAMAGLAVPIESHGLQAFVTEPVKPVIDTVVTYGAAHCYISQTDKGEVLLGGDLDGYNSYAQRGNLPVIEEVSSIAVTMFPALSRLRVLRSWGGIMDMTMDGSPIISPTPVENLFLNGGWCYGGFKATPGSGWVFAHTIANGCLLYTS
;
A
#
# COMPACT_ATOMS: atom_id res chain seq x y z
N ASN A 1 -14.07 18.71 -8.65
CA ASN A 1 -14.06 17.38 -9.24
C ASN A 1 -14.36 17.44 -10.75
N ALA A 2 -13.30 17.54 -11.58
CA ALA A 2 -13.44 17.75 -13.02
C ALA A 2 -13.99 16.52 -13.76
N LEU A 3 -13.98 15.34 -13.15
CA LEU A 3 -14.39 14.07 -13.76
C LEU A 3 -15.69 13.50 -13.17
N GLY A 4 -16.38 14.22 -12.30
CA GLY A 4 -17.62 13.77 -11.68
C GLY A 4 -17.47 12.66 -10.64
N VAL A 5 -16.24 12.42 -10.12
CA VAL A 5 -15.98 11.42 -9.08
C VAL A 5 -16.21 12.04 -7.70
N ASP A 6 -17.08 11.49 -6.88
CA ASP A 6 -17.25 11.91 -5.50
C ASP A 6 -16.18 11.28 -4.60
N ILE A 7 -15.54 12.12 -3.77
CA ILE A 7 -14.55 11.69 -2.79
C ILE A 7 -15.10 11.96 -1.40
N ILE A 8 -15.35 10.89 -0.63
CA ILE A 8 -15.89 10.99 0.73
C ILE A 8 -14.74 10.71 1.70
N GLN A 9 -14.19 11.78 2.28
CA GLN A 9 -13.12 11.67 3.28
C GLN A 9 -13.66 11.32 4.66
N ASN A 10 -12.81 10.73 5.52
CA ASN A 10 -13.16 10.32 6.88
C ASN A 10 -14.43 9.44 6.89
N CYS A 11 -14.49 8.47 5.99
CA CYS A 11 -15.58 7.54 5.81
C CYS A 11 -15.00 6.11 5.86
N GLU A 12 -15.11 5.47 7.02
CA GLU A 12 -14.64 4.11 7.22
C GLU A 12 -15.66 3.11 6.65
N VAL A 13 -15.17 2.10 5.92
CA VAL A 13 -15.99 0.95 5.51
C VAL A 13 -16.08 -0.03 6.67
N LEU A 14 -17.30 -0.31 7.11
CA LEU A 14 -17.60 -1.18 8.26
C LEU A 14 -18.08 -2.57 7.83
N GLY A 15 -18.56 -2.71 6.58
CA GLY A 15 -19.05 -3.95 6.03
C GLY A 15 -19.32 -3.89 4.54
N ILE A 16 -19.43 -5.05 3.91
CA ILE A 16 -19.87 -5.21 2.52
C ILE A 16 -21.14 -6.06 2.56
N ASP A 17 -22.25 -5.52 2.08
CA ASP A 17 -23.52 -6.24 2.02
C ASP A 17 -23.54 -7.15 0.78
N VAL A 18 -23.59 -8.46 1.03
CA VAL A 18 -23.65 -9.49 0.00
C VAL A 18 -24.98 -10.21 0.11
N ARG A 19 -25.77 -10.19 -0.97
CA ARG A 19 -27.07 -10.87 -1.10
C ARG A 19 -27.04 -11.82 -2.27
N ASP A 20 -27.42 -13.04 -2.04
CA ASP A 20 -27.46 -14.08 -3.09
C ASP A 20 -26.17 -14.18 -3.92
N GLY A 21 -25.00 -14.07 -3.23
CA GLY A 21 -23.69 -14.13 -3.87
C GLY A 21 -23.24 -12.87 -4.61
N ARG A 22 -23.98 -11.76 -4.47
CA ARG A 22 -23.74 -10.48 -5.13
C ARG A 22 -23.48 -9.38 -4.11
N ALA A 23 -22.44 -8.58 -4.30
CA ALA A 23 -22.21 -7.36 -3.52
C ALA A 23 -23.15 -6.26 -4.02
N VAL A 24 -23.93 -5.65 -3.10
CA VAL A 24 -24.97 -4.67 -3.41
C VAL A 24 -24.75 -3.32 -2.75
N ALA A 25 -23.99 -3.27 -1.66
CA ALA A 25 -23.71 -2.03 -0.94
C ALA A 25 -22.45 -2.16 -0.04
N VAL A 26 -21.95 -1.00 0.38
CA VAL A 26 -20.99 -0.88 1.47
C VAL A 26 -21.65 -0.17 2.66
N GLU A 27 -21.44 -0.72 3.85
CA GLU A 27 -21.82 -0.07 5.12
C GLU A 27 -20.64 0.79 5.56
N THR A 28 -20.89 2.05 5.85
CA THR A 28 -19.84 2.99 6.22
C THR A 28 -20.18 3.74 7.51
N SER A 29 -19.18 4.38 8.10
CA SER A 29 -19.36 5.28 9.26
C SER A 29 -20.25 6.49 8.96
N ARG A 30 -20.58 6.73 7.69
CA ARG A 30 -21.46 7.82 7.25
C ARG A 30 -22.78 7.33 6.63
N GLY A 31 -23.08 6.05 6.79
CA GLY A 31 -24.28 5.42 6.27
C GLY A 31 -24.01 4.42 5.15
N ARG A 32 -25.06 3.85 4.65
CA ARG A 32 -25.05 2.85 3.60
C ARG A 32 -24.93 3.50 2.21
N ILE A 33 -24.06 2.93 1.38
CA ILE A 33 -23.87 3.34 -0.02
C ILE A 33 -24.19 2.14 -0.90
N GLU A 34 -25.26 2.22 -1.67
CA GLU A 34 -25.62 1.21 -2.68
C GLU A 34 -24.81 1.42 -3.96
N ALA A 35 -24.34 0.31 -4.53
CA ALA A 35 -23.53 0.34 -5.74
C ALA A 35 -23.81 -0.85 -6.65
N GLY A 36 -23.83 -0.62 -7.96
CA GLY A 36 -23.92 -1.68 -8.94
C GLY A 36 -22.63 -2.50 -9.06
N ARG A 37 -21.48 -1.91 -8.73
CA ARG A 37 -20.18 -2.58 -8.72
C ARG A 37 -19.30 -1.96 -7.63
N ILE A 38 -18.50 -2.78 -6.96
CA ILE A 38 -17.62 -2.38 -5.86
C ILE A 38 -16.20 -2.82 -6.18
N GLY A 39 -15.26 -1.87 -6.16
CA GLY A 39 -13.85 -2.13 -6.35
C GLY A 39 -13.08 -1.98 -5.04
N LEU A 40 -12.35 -3.00 -4.63
CA LEU A 40 -11.43 -2.96 -3.50
C LEU A 40 -10.04 -2.54 -3.99
N ALA A 41 -9.62 -1.33 -3.64
CA ALA A 41 -8.28 -0.79 -3.88
C ALA A 41 -7.76 -0.18 -2.56
N VAL A 42 -7.55 -1.03 -1.57
CA VAL A 42 -7.40 -0.66 -0.16
C VAL A 42 -6.06 -1.07 0.45
N ALA A 43 -5.10 -1.42 -0.41
CA ALA A 43 -3.71 -1.75 -0.06
C ALA A 43 -3.62 -2.70 1.16
N GLY A 44 -2.90 -2.34 2.19
CA GLY A 44 -2.71 -3.17 3.38
C GLY A 44 -3.99 -3.61 4.12
N ASN A 45 -5.15 -3.06 3.80
CA ASN A 45 -6.43 -3.52 4.35
C ASN A 45 -7.18 -4.50 3.43
N THR A 46 -6.56 -4.97 2.35
CA THR A 46 -7.22 -5.79 1.33
C THR A 46 -7.83 -7.06 1.91
N SER A 47 -7.08 -7.84 2.67
CA SER A 47 -7.59 -9.10 3.28
C SER A 47 -8.70 -8.83 4.30
N ARG A 48 -8.60 -7.73 5.06
CA ARG A 48 -9.63 -7.35 6.03
C ARG A 48 -10.95 -7.01 5.34
N LEU A 49 -10.91 -6.22 4.27
CA LEU A 49 -12.13 -5.85 3.55
C LEU A 49 -12.68 -7.01 2.72
N ALA A 50 -11.81 -7.83 2.13
CA ALA A 50 -12.24 -9.06 1.44
C ALA A 50 -12.99 -10.01 2.39
N ALA A 51 -12.52 -10.15 3.63
CA ALA A 51 -13.18 -10.96 4.65
C ALA A 51 -14.58 -10.46 5.01
N MET A 52 -14.87 -9.14 4.89
CA MET A 52 -16.22 -8.60 5.09
C MET A 52 -17.23 -9.11 4.04
N ALA A 53 -16.74 -9.54 2.89
CA ALA A 53 -17.53 -10.20 1.84
C ALA A 53 -17.44 -11.73 1.87
N GLY A 54 -16.87 -12.32 2.92
CA GLY A 54 -16.67 -13.76 3.06
C GLY A 54 -15.56 -14.33 2.20
N LEU A 55 -14.64 -13.50 1.69
CA LEU A 55 -13.53 -13.92 0.84
C LEU A 55 -12.23 -14.04 1.63
N ALA A 56 -11.48 -15.13 1.37
CA ALA A 56 -10.08 -15.26 1.74
C ALA A 56 -9.19 -14.98 0.52
N VAL A 57 -8.25 -14.08 0.66
CA VAL A 57 -7.30 -13.72 -0.40
C VAL A 57 -5.87 -14.01 0.06
N PRO A 58 -4.95 -14.43 -0.83
CA PRO A 58 -3.57 -14.76 -0.47
C PRO A 58 -2.72 -13.48 -0.34
N ILE A 59 -3.16 -12.56 0.51
CA ILE A 59 -2.50 -11.28 0.77
C ILE A 59 -2.33 -11.12 2.27
N GLU A 60 -1.10 -10.91 2.69
CA GLU A 60 -0.75 -10.58 4.07
C GLU A 60 -0.45 -9.09 4.22
N SER A 61 -0.66 -8.56 5.42
CA SER A 61 -0.44 -7.15 5.73
C SER A 61 0.77 -7.01 6.62
N HIS A 62 1.78 -6.25 6.18
CA HIS A 62 3.03 -6.05 6.92
C HIS A 62 3.32 -4.58 7.13
N GLY A 63 3.87 -4.24 8.30
CA GLY A 63 4.36 -2.89 8.56
C GLY A 63 5.58 -2.59 7.71
N LEU A 64 5.55 -1.46 6.99
CA LEU A 64 6.68 -0.89 6.27
C LEU A 64 7.02 0.45 6.91
N GLN A 65 8.31 0.71 7.16
CA GLN A 65 8.73 1.87 7.91
C GLN A 65 9.63 2.80 7.11
N ALA A 66 9.57 4.08 7.47
CA ALA A 66 10.50 5.08 7.01
C ALA A 66 10.80 6.07 8.13
N PHE A 67 11.93 6.74 8.02
CA PHE A 67 12.35 7.77 8.95
C PHE A 67 13.19 8.85 8.26
N VAL A 68 13.26 10.01 8.88
CA VAL A 68 14.06 11.14 8.41
C VAL A 68 15.06 11.58 9.46
N THR A 69 16.20 12.05 8.96
CA THR A 69 17.26 12.63 9.79
C THR A 69 17.11 14.13 9.97
N GLU A 70 17.96 14.72 10.80
CA GLU A 70 18.20 16.15 10.77
C GLU A 70 18.70 16.61 9.37
N PRO A 71 18.41 17.86 8.96
CA PRO A 71 18.80 18.34 7.65
C PRO A 71 20.30 18.58 7.55
N VAL A 72 20.86 18.24 6.39
CA VAL A 72 22.24 18.51 6.03
C VAL A 72 22.31 19.17 4.66
N LYS A 73 23.50 19.68 4.31
CA LYS A 73 23.72 20.21 2.95
C LYS A 73 23.42 19.13 1.90
N PRO A 74 22.96 19.51 0.70
CA PRO A 74 22.70 18.56 -0.37
C PRO A 74 23.94 17.71 -0.67
N VAL A 75 23.78 16.40 -0.55
CA VAL A 75 24.82 15.37 -0.78
C VAL A 75 24.30 14.19 -1.58
N ILE A 76 22.99 14.06 -1.71
CA ILE A 76 22.31 13.00 -2.47
C ILE A 76 21.28 13.67 -3.38
N ASP A 77 21.47 13.60 -4.68
CA ASP A 77 20.61 14.22 -5.71
C ASP A 77 19.68 13.23 -6.41
N THR A 78 19.72 11.97 -6.01
CA THR A 78 18.92 10.88 -6.59
C THR A 78 18.44 9.93 -5.48
N VAL A 79 17.49 9.07 -5.82
CA VAL A 79 17.10 7.96 -4.93
C VAL A 79 18.05 6.79 -5.15
N VAL A 80 18.70 6.38 -4.08
CA VAL A 80 19.56 5.19 -4.05
C VAL A 80 18.78 4.03 -3.43
N THR A 81 18.72 2.90 -4.11
CA THR A 81 18.07 1.69 -3.60
C THR A 81 19.08 0.54 -3.51
N TYR A 82 18.98 -0.22 -2.44
CA TYR A 82 19.71 -1.47 -2.27
C TYR A 82 18.71 -2.62 -2.17
N GLY A 83 18.41 -3.25 -3.31
CA GLY A 83 17.33 -4.22 -3.43
C GLY A 83 17.51 -5.47 -2.56
N ALA A 84 18.74 -5.96 -2.39
CA ALA A 84 19.01 -7.15 -1.57
C ALA A 84 18.72 -6.95 -0.07
N ALA A 85 18.78 -5.70 0.41
CA ALA A 85 18.45 -5.33 1.79
C ALA A 85 17.18 -4.51 1.91
N HIS A 86 16.39 -4.42 0.81
CA HIS A 86 15.11 -3.70 0.77
C HIS A 86 15.19 -2.27 1.32
N CYS A 87 16.35 -1.61 1.16
CA CYS A 87 16.61 -0.28 1.69
C CYS A 87 16.63 0.76 0.57
N TYR A 88 16.08 1.94 0.85
CA TYR A 88 16.22 3.12 0.00
C TYR A 88 16.65 4.34 0.81
N ILE A 89 17.39 5.21 0.14
CA ILE A 89 17.92 6.45 0.68
C ILE A 89 17.66 7.56 -0.32
N SER A 90 17.12 8.67 0.14
CA SER A 90 17.01 9.89 -0.66
C SER A 90 17.18 11.12 0.23
N GLN A 91 17.37 12.29 -0.37
CA GLN A 91 17.43 13.54 0.37
C GLN A 91 16.29 14.45 -0.08
N THR A 92 15.63 15.10 0.88
CA THR A 92 14.54 16.03 0.61
C THR A 92 15.10 17.40 0.21
N ASP A 93 14.27 18.23 -0.43
CA ASP A 93 14.63 19.63 -0.76
C ASP A 93 14.98 20.48 0.47
N LYS A 94 14.53 20.06 1.66
CA LYS A 94 14.83 20.70 2.94
C LYS A 94 16.12 20.21 3.57
N GLY A 95 16.75 19.18 3.00
CA GLY A 95 18.02 18.64 3.44
C GLY A 95 17.94 17.40 4.33
N GLU A 96 16.75 16.98 4.79
CA GLU A 96 16.64 15.74 5.57
C GLU A 96 16.96 14.54 4.68
N VAL A 97 17.69 13.56 5.22
CA VAL A 97 17.88 12.27 4.57
C VAL A 97 16.71 11.38 4.95
N LEU A 98 15.98 10.91 3.95
CA LEU A 98 14.90 9.96 4.07
C LEU A 98 15.44 8.55 3.88
N LEU A 99 15.19 7.70 4.85
CA LEU A 99 15.56 6.29 4.85
C LEU A 99 14.32 5.45 5.07
N GLY A 100 14.25 4.35 4.37
CA GLY A 100 13.17 3.39 4.57
C GLY A 100 13.49 2.08 3.90
N GLY A 101 12.65 1.12 4.17
CA GLY A 101 12.83 -0.24 3.69
C GLY A 101 12.46 -1.23 4.77
N ASP A 102 12.69 -2.46 4.45
CA ASP A 102 12.38 -3.63 5.22
C ASP A 102 10.94 -3.70 5.77
N LEU A 103 10.52 -4.87 6.12
CA LEU A 103 9.18 -5.19 6.59
C LEU A 103 9.21 -5.78 7.98
N ASP A 104 8.18 -5.54 8.76
CA ASP A 104 7.92 -6.39 9.91
C ASP A 104 7.75 -7.84 9.45
N GLY A 105 8.49 -8.76 10.04
CA GLY A 105 8.48 -10.19 9.69
C GLY A 105 7.20 -10.94 10.07
N TYR A 106 6.12 -10.23 10.38
CA TYR A 106 4.84 -10.78 10.81
C TYR A 106 3.66 -9.96 10.30
N ASN A 107 2.52 -10.62 10.11
CA ASN A 107 1.28 -9.97 9.67
C ASN A 107 0.80 -8.97 10.76
N SER A 108 0.64 -7.72 10.38
CA SER A 108 0.28 -6.64 11.30
C SER A 108 -0.44 -5.49 10.60
N TYR A 109 -1.37 -4.88 11.30
CA TYR A 109 -2.04 -3.64 10.90
C TYR A 109 -1.54 -2.41 11.67
N ALA A 110 -0.43 -2.54 12.38
CA ALA A 110 0.16 -1.44 13.13
C ALA A 110 0.79 -0.41 12.19
N GLN A 111 0.37 0.85 12.33
CA GLN A 111 0.90 1.98 11.54
C GLN A 111 1.95 2.77 12.34
N ARG A 112 2.83 2.06 13.01
CA ARG A 112 3.91 2.65 13.80
C ARG A 112 5.21 1.90 13.54
N GLY A 113 6.32 2.63 13.61
CA GLY A 113 7.64 2.04 13.52
C GLY A 113 8.00 1.19 14.75
N ASN A 114 8.98 0.33 14.58
CA ASN A 114 9.65 -0.40 15.65
C ASN A 114 11.17 -0.16 15.59
N LEU A 115 11.85 -0.31 16.72
CA LEU A 115 13.28 -0.09 16.80
C LEU A 115 14.11 -1.08 15.98
N PRO A 116 13.83 -2.38 15.97
CA PRO A 116 14.60 -3.34 15.18
C PRO A 116 14.76 -2.96 13.71
N VAL A 117 13.68 -2.58 13.04
CA VAL A 117 13.73 -2.16 11.63
C VAL A 117 14.51 -0.85 11.46
N ILE A 118 14.35 0.11 12.38
CA ILE A 118 15.13 1.36 12.34
C ILE A 118 16.62 1.07 12.49
N GLU A 119 17.01 0.18 13.40
CA GLU A 119 18.41 -0.23 13.61
C GLU A 119 18.98 -0.92 12.38
N GLU A 120 18.23 -1.85 11.78
CA GLU A 120 18.65 -2.57 10.58
C GLU A 120 18.84 -1.65 9.39
N VAL A 121 17.83 -0.84 9.05
CA VAL A 121 17.89 0.12 7.94
C VAL A 121 19.00 1.15 8.18
N SER A 122 19.18 1.61 9.40
CA SER A 122 20.29 2.53 9.75
C SER A 122 21.66 1.89 9.57
N SER A 123 21.82 0.64 9.97
CA SER A 123 23.08 -0.11 9.81
C SER A 123 23.43 -0.27 8.33
N ILE A 124 22.45 -0.63 7.49
CA ILE A 124 22.61 -0.74 6.04
C ILE A 124 23.00 0.63 5.45
N ALA A 125 22.27 1.67 5.82
CA ALA A 125 22.50 3.02 5.32
C ALA A 125 23.90 3.55 5.67
N VAL A 126 24.36 3.33 6.90
CA VAL A 126 25.71 3.72 7.35
C VAL A 126 26.78 2.89 6.67
N THR A 127 26.53 1.62 6.37
CA THR A 127 27.45 0.79 5.58
C THR A 127 27.63 1.32 4.17
N MET A 128 26.54 1.76 3.54
CA MET A 128 26.57 2.35 2.20
C MET A 128 27.14 3.78 2.18
N PHE A 129 26.77 4.58 3.18
CA PHE A 129 27.15 5.99 3.31
C PHE A 129 27.64 6.26 4.73
N PRO A 130 28.93 6.03 5.04
CA PRO A 130 29.47 6.19 6.40
C PRO A 130 29.26 7.61 6.99
N ALA A 131 29.14 8.61 6.14
CA ALA A 131 28.87 10.00 6.57
C ALA A 131 27.52 10.15 7.32
N LEU A 132 26.55 9.26 7.07
CA LEU A 132 25.25 9.26 7.73
C LEU A 132 25.32 8.87 9.22
N SER A 133 26.38 8.22 9.65
CA SER A 133 26.56 7.76 11.04
C SER A 133 26.51 8.88 12.09
N ARG A 134 26.68 10.13 11.68
CA ARG A 134 26.66 11.31 12.57
C ARG A 134 25.29 11.98 12.66
N LEU A 135 24.32 11.54 11.84
CA LEU A 135 23.02 12.19 11.76
C LEU A 135 22.08 11.62 12.81
N ARG A 136 21.22 12.48 13.33
CA ARG A 136 20.17 12.10 14.27
C ARG A 136 18.86 11.84 13.54
N VAL A 137 18.18 10.78 13.91
CA VAL A 137 16.81 10.52 13.45
C VAL A 137 15.88 11.48 14.18
N LEU A 138 15.08 12.22 13.42
CA LEU A 138 14.11 13.17 13.96
C LEU A 138 12.72 12.55 14.09
N ARG A 139 12.32 11.73 13.13
CA ARG A 139 10.97 11.19 13.05
C ARG A 139 10.95 9.88 12.28
N SER A 140 10.13 8.94 12.75
CA SER A 140 9.78 7.71 12.03
C SER A 140 8.27 7.59 11.89
N TRP A 141 7.83 6.84 10.88
CA TRP A 141 6.44 6.47 10.66
C TRP A 141 6.36 5.10 10.00
N GLY A 142 5.18 4.49 10.05
CA GLY A 142 4.90 3.22 9.40
C GLY A 142 3.62 3.29 8.57
N GLY A 143 3.57 2.48 7.53
CA GLY A 143 2.39 2.18 6.73
C GLY A 143 2.14 0.68 6.72
N ILE A 144 0.98 0.29 6.18
CA ILE A 144 0.62 -1.12 6.03
C ILE A 144 0.74 -1.47 4.55
N MET A 145 1.55 -2.46 4.24
CA MET A 145 1.77 -2.97 2.90
C MET A 145 1.03 -4.28 2.69
N ASP A 146 0.49 -4.48 1.50
CA ASP A 146 -0.19 -5.69 1.04
C ASP A 146 0.79 -6.59 0.29
N MET A 147 1.12 -7.72 0.91
CA MET A 147 2.11 -8.67 0.39
C MET A 147 1.43 -9.92 -0.14
N THR A 148 1.71 -10.27 -1.39
CA THR A 148 1.45 -11.61 -1.94
C THR A 148 2.70 -12.47 -1.80
N MET A 149 2.53 -13.79 -1.78
CA MET A 149 3.65 -14.72 -1.59
C MET A 149 4.67 -14.72 -2.74
N ASP A 150 4.22 -14.39 -3.94
CA ASP A 150 5.04 -14.36 -5.16
C ASP A 150 5.46 -12.94 -5.59
N GLY A 151 5.05 -11.93 -4.82
CA GLY A 151 5.34 -10.52 -5.13
C GLY A 151 4.51 -9.94 -6.28
N SER A 152 3.52 -10.69 -6.79
CA SER A 152 2.70 -10.28 -7.93
C SER A 152 1.34 -9.75 -7.49
N PRO A 153 0.87 -8.61 -8.03
CA PRO A 153 -0.43 -8.04 -7.69
C PRO A 153 -1.59 -8.86 -8.25
N ILE A 154 -2.75 -8.71 -7.62
CA ILE A 154 -4.00 -9.31 -8.05
C ILE A 154 -4.93 -8.20 -8.55
N ILE A 155 -5.29 -8.22 -9.85
CA ILE A 155 -6.36 -7.41 -10.42
C ILE A 155 -7.38 -8.38 -11.02
N SER A 156 -8.55 -8.51 -10.42
CA SER A 156 -9.50 -9.57 -10.77
C SER A 156 -10.93 -9.24 -10.36
N PRO A 157 -11.96 -9.74 -11.07
CA PRO A 157 -13.26 -9.99 -10.44
C PRO A 157 -13.07 -11.03 -9.33
N THR A 158 -13.98 -11.04 -8.36
CA THR A 158 -13.98 -12.02 -7.27
C THR A 158 -15.10 -13.05 -7.46
N PRO A 159 -15.12 -14.16 -6.69
CA PRO A 159 -16.25 -15.08 -6.66
C PRO A 159 -17.58 -14.45 -6.22
N VAL A 160 -17.53 -13.30 -5.53
CA VAL A 160 -18.72 -12.51 -5.20
C VAL A 160 -19.03 -11.59 -6.38
N GLU A 161 -20.21 -11.78 -7.00
CA GLU A 161 -20.61 -10.98 -8.15
C GLU A 161 -20.61 -9.49 -7.82
N ASN A 162 -20.21 -8.63 -8.76
CA ASN A 162 -20.08 -7.19 -8.62
C ASN A 162 -18.97 -6.71 -7.64
N LEU A 163 -18.13 -7.61 -7.12
CA LEU A 163 -16.99 -7.26 -6.28
C LEU A 163 -15.69 -7.54 -7.03
N PHE A 164 -14.84 -6.53 -7.10
CA PHE A 164 -13.56 -6.55 -7.83
C PHE A 164 -12.41 -6.22 -6.88
N LEU A 165 -11.23 -6.76 -7.16
CA LEU A 165 -10.03 -6.62 -6.33
C LEU A 165 -8.88 -6.04 -7.14
N ASN A 166 -8.19 -5.06 -6.55
CA ASN A 166 -6.87 -4.58 -6.96
C ASN A 166 -6.01 -4.43 -5.71
N GLY A 167 -5.09 -5.36 -5.49
CA GLY A 167 -4.26 -5.40 -4.29
C GLY A 167 -3.08 -6.34 -4.42
N GLY A 168 -2.28 -6.46 -3.35
CA GLY A 168 -1.10 -7.31 -3.33
C GLY A 168 0.09 -6.71 -4.08
N TRP A 169 0.21 -5.39 -4.08
CA TRP A 169 1.21 -4.67 -4.88
C TRP A 169 2.61 -4.70 -4.29
N CYS A 170 2.77 -5.18 -3.08
CA CYS A 170 4.07 -5.26 -2.43
C CYS A 170 4.82 -3.92 -2.52
N TYR A 171 6.07 -3.94 -2.98
CA TYR A 171 6.89 -2.73 -3.16
C TYR A 171 6.57 -1.94 -4.45
N GLY A 172 5.69 -2.44 -5.30
CA GLY A 172 5.44 -1.94 -6.65
C GLY A 172 4.30 -0.94 -6.79
N GLY A 173 3.46 -0.76 -5.77
CA GLY A 173 2.16 -0.11 -5.90
C GLY A 173 2.19 1.32 -6.42
N PHE A 174 3.03 2.19 -5.84
CA PHE A 174 3.05 3.60 -6.21
C PHE A 174 3.37 3.83 -7.69
N LYS A 175 4.45 3.22 -8.17
CA LYS A 175 4.88 3.37 -9.57
C LYS A 175 3.93 2.72 -10.58
N ALA A 176 3.17 1.71 -10.16
CA ALA A 176 2.22 1.02 -11.00
C ALA A 176 0.83 1.69 -11.04
N THR A 177 0.57 2.69 -10.20
CA THR A 177 -0.76 3.33 -10.04
C THR A 177 -1.45 3.69 -11.36
N PRO A 178 -0.82 4.36 -12.35
CA PRO A 178 -1.50 4.71 -13.59
C PRO A 178 -1.95 3.49 -14.39
N GLY A 179 -1.07 2.51 -14.57
CA GLY A 179 -1.37 1.29 -15.33
C GLY A 179 -2.38 0.40 -14.61
N SER A 180 -2.20 0.17 -13.30
CA SER A 180 -3.12 -0.65 -12.51
C SER A 180 -4.51 -0.02 -12.42
N GLY A 181 -4.59 1.30 -12.28
CA GLY A 181 -5.85 2.03 -12.26
C GLY A 181 -6.62 1.88 -13.57
N TRP A 182 -5.92 1.98 -14.70
CA TRP A 182 -6.52 1.78 -16.02
C TRP A 182 -7.04 0.35 -16.20
N VAL A 183 -6.20 -0.67 -15.91
CA VAL A 183 -6.60 -2.09 -16.00
C VAL A 183 -7.78 -2.39 -15.08
N PHE A 184 -7.74 -1.88 -13.84
CA PHE A 184 -8.81 -2.10 -12.88
C PHE A 184 -10.12 -1.44 -13.29
N ALA A 185 -10.06 -0.21 -13.79
CA ALA A 185 -11.24 0.48 -14.32
C ALA A 185 -11.85 -0.29 -15.50
N HIS A 186 -11.02 -0.81 -16.43
CA HIS A 186 -11.48 -1.67 -17.52
C HIS A 186 -12.15 -2.95 -17.00
N THR A 187 -11.52 -3.61 -16.03
CA THR A 187 -12.06 -4.84 -15.42
C THR A 187 -13.41 -4.60 -14.75
N ILE A 188 -13.56 -3.51 -14.02
CA ILE A 188 -14.84 -3.13 -13.41
C ILE A 188 -15.88 -2.81 -14.49
N ALA A 189 -15.51 -2.01 -15.50
CA ALA A 189 -16.46 -1.55 -16.53
C ALA A 189 -16.98 -2.70 -17.39
N ASN A 190 -16.18 -3.70 -17.69
CA ASN A 190 -16.54 -4.80 -18.59
C ASN A 190 -16.90 -6.11 -17.84
N GLY A 191 -16.64 -6.19 -16.53
CA GLY A 191 -16.88 -7.39 -15.73
C GLY A 191 -15.91 -8.55 -16.05
N CYS A 192 -14.82 -8.29 -16.77
CA CYS A 192 -13.84 -9.29 -17.17
C CYS A 192 -12.42 -8.73 -17.15
N LEU A 193 -11.45 -9.65 -17.11
CA LEU A 193 -10.03 -9.32 -17.21
C LEU A 193 -9.68 -8.74 -18.59
N LEU A 194 -8.68 -7.88 -18.61
CA LEU A 194 -8.06 -7.44 -19.85
C LEU A 194 -7.09 -8.54 -20.30
N TYR A 195 -7.44 -9.24 -21.37
CA TYR A 195 -6.53 -10.15 -22.06
C TYR A 195 -5.89 -9.43 -23.24
N THR A 196 -4.57 -9.49 -23.32
CA THR A 196 -3.87 -9.17 -24.56
C THR A 196 -4.03 -10.37 -25.49
N SER A 197 -4.74 -10.19 -26.57
CA SER A 197 -4.81 -11.17 -27.67
C SER A 197 -3.50 -11.26 -28.41
#